data_3b809f66ade6d86e30af1848851a5367
#
_entry.id   3b809f66ade6d86e30af1848851a5367
#
_cell.length_a   1.000
_cell.length_b   1.000
_cell.length_c   1.000
_cell.angle_alpha   90.00
_cell.angle_beta   90.00
_cell.angle_gamma   90.00
#
_symmetry.space_group_name_H-M   'P 1'
#
loop_
_entity.id
_entity.type
_entity.pdbx_description
1 polymer ?
#
loop_
_entity_poly.entity_id
_entity_poly.type
_entity_poly.pdbx_seq_one_letter_code
_entity_poly.pdbx_strand_id
1 'polypeptide(L)'
;MHKDFAIIRELELAIQKKPDSLDSISHLSIPKLTDLTYIPLLYRWCREIADLDRISKKEFKRRFMFIVFFLYSPSVLAGDKRTINGIRCVLAEILDYHAPSAISNSIPSIIADYKNYADFRVAVGDMYTRVLERLEGQGIIVGI
;
A
#
# COMPACT_ATOMS: atom_id res chain seq x y z
N MET A 1 5.50 14.38 4.32
CA MET A 1 4.65 13.39 3.61
C MET A 1 5.17 13.22 2.20
N HIS A 2 5.20 11.99 1.69
CA HIS A 2 5.65 11.73 0.33
C HIS A 2 4.69 12.38 -0.67
N LYS A 3 5.25 12.97 -1.73
CA LYS A 3 4.48 13.69 -2.75
C LYS A 3 3.37 12.84 -3.37
N ASP A 4 3.66 11.57 -3.68
CA ASP A 4 2.68 10.68 -4.29
C ASP A 4 1.49 10.40 -3.38
N PHE A 5 1.68 10.50 -2.07
CA PHE A 5 0.60 10.20 -1.12
C PHE A 5 -0.49 11.26 -1.10
N ALA A 6 -0.25 12.43 -1.68
CA ALA A 6 -1.30 13.44 -1.81
C ALA A 6 -2.49 12.93 -2.62
N ILE A 7 -2.26 11.97 -3.53
CA ILE A 7 -3.33 11.38 -4.33
C ILE A 7 -4.37 10.67 -3.47
N ILE A 8 -3.96 10.12 -2.32
CA ILE A 8 -4.88 9.43 -1.41
C ILE A 8 -5.99 10.38 -0.98
N ARG A 9 -5.63 11.62 -0.63
CA ARG A 9 -6.62 12.60 -0.20
C ARG A 9 -7.56 13.00 -1.33
N GLU A 10 -7.04 13.18 -2.53
CA GLU A 10 -7.87 13.50 -3.69
C GLU A 10 -8.87 12.38 -3.99
N LEU A 11 -8.41 11.13 -3.94
CA LEU A 11 -9.28 9.98 -4.15
C LEU A 11 -10.33 9.87 -3.05
N GLU A 12 -9.95 10.12 -1.80
CA GLU A 12 -10.89 10.10 -0.68
C GLU A 12 -12.01 11.11 -0.87
N LEU A 13 -11.66 12.33 -1.24
CA LEU A 13 -12.65 13.38 -1.48
C LEU A 13 -13.58 13.03 -2.64
N ALA A 14 -13.04 12.45 -3.71
CA ALA A 14 -13.84 12.06 -4.86
C ALA A 14 -14.80 10.92 -4.51
N ILE A 15 -14.35 9.94 -3.73
CA ILE A 15 -15.20 8.83 -3.28
C ILE A 15 -16.34 9.35 -2.41
N GLN A 16 -16.07 10.31 -1.52
CA GLN A 16 -17.09 10.90 -0.67
C GLN A 16 -18.15 11.65 -1.46
N LYS A 17 -17.76 12.33 -2.53
CA LYS A 17 -18.70 13.08 -3.37
C LYS A 17 -19.57 12.20 -4.25
N LYS A 18 -18.98 11.16 -4.84
CA LYS A 18 -19.66 10.27 -5.78
C LYS A 18 -19.18 8.83 -5.55
N PRO A 19 -19.65 8.17 -4.49
CA PRO A 19 -19.17 6.79 -4.19
C PRO A 19 -19.41 5.80 -5.32
N ASP A 20 -20.44 6.02 -6.13
CA ASP A 20 -20.79 5.13 -7.24
C ASP A 20 -19.93 5.34 -8.48
N SER A 21 -19.08 6.37 -8.49
CA SER A 21 -18.25 6.73 -9.65
C SER A 21 -16.82 6.26 -9.50
N LEU A 22 -16.59 5.10 -8.84
CA LEU A 22 -15.25 4.60 -8.57
C LEU A 22 -14.45 4.36 -9.85
N ASP A 23 -15.10 3.94 -10.92
CA ASP A 23 -14.42 3.69 -12.20
C ASP A 23 -13.86 4.97 -12.81
N SER A 24 -14.57 6.09 -12.66
CA SER A 24 -14.09 7.39 -13.15
C SER A 24 -13.01 7.98 -12.26
N ILE A 25 -12.96 7.57 -10.99
CA ILE A 25 -11.95 8.02 -10.02
C ILE A 25 -10.62 7.30 -10.22
N SER A 26 -10.66 6.04 -10.66
CA SER A 26 -9.48 5.19 -10.77
C SER A 26 -8.39 5.79 -11.68
N HIS A 27 -8.75 6.64 -12.64
CA HIS A 27 -7.76 7.29 -13.50
C HIS A 27 -6.94 8.36 -12.79
N LEU A 28 -7.39 8.85 -11.63
CA LEU A 28 -6.62 9.81 -10.82
C LEU A 28 -5.37 9.18 -10.21
N SER A 29 -5.39 7.86 -10.04
CA SER A 29 -4.22 7.15 -9.53
C SER A 29 -4.11 5.80 -10.22
N ILE A 30 -3.20 5.74 -11.19
CA ILE A 30 -2.90 4.50 -11.90
C ILE A 30 -1.95 3.68 -11.02
N PRO A 31 -2.28 2.41 -10.73
CA PRO A 31 -1.37 1.55 -9.97
C PRO A 31 0.00 1.47 -10.66
N LYS A 32 1.06 1.55 -9.89
CA LYS A 32 2.42 1.44 -10.42
C LYS A 32 2.78 0.00 -10.76
N LEU A 33 2.15 -0.96 -10.10
CA LEU A 33 2.37 -2.39 -10.31
C LEU A 33 1.03 -3.09 -10.46
N THR A 34 1.01 -4.10 -11.31
CA THR A 34 -0.16 -4.98 -11.48
C THR A 34 0.23 -6.46 -11.35
N ASP A 35 1.49 -6.79 -11.51
CA ASP A 35 1.99 -8.16 -11.43
C ASP A 35 2.24 -8.54 -9.99
N LEU A 36 1.42 -9.44 -9.45
CA LEU A 36 1.49 -9.86 -8.06
C LEU A 36 2.75 -10.68 -7.74
N THR A 37 3.45 -11.18 -8.76
CA THR A 37 4.66 -11.97 -8.53
C THR A 37 5.82 -11.16 -7.96
N TYR A 38 5.73 -9.83 -8.01
CA TYR A 38 6.73 -8.96 -7.37
C TYR A 38 6.55 -8.83 -5.86
N ILE A 39 5.40 -9.24 -5.29
CA ILE A 39 5.15 -9.05 -3.86
C ILE A 39 6.20 -9.73 -2.96
N PRO A 40 6.64 -10.96 -3.23
CA PRO A 40 7.73 -11.55 -2.42
C PRO A 40 9.02 -10.74 -2.46
N LEU A 41 9.35 -10.17 -3.61
CA LEU A 41 10.53 -9.30 -3.73
C LEU A 41 10.36 -8.02 -2.90
N LEU A 42 9.18 -7.40 -2.97
CA LEU A 42 8.88 -6.22 -2.15
C LEU A 42 8.96 -6.54 -0.66
N TYR A 43 8.49 -7.71 -0.25
CA TYR A 43 8.55 -8.14 1.15
C TYR A 43 10.00 -8.21 1.62
N ARG A 44 10.87 -8.83 0.82
CA ARG A 44 12.30 -8.91 1.15
C ARG A 44 12.93 -7.53 1.27
N TRP A 45 12.66 -6.64 0.30
CA TRP A 45 13.20 -5.29 0.34
C TRP A 45 12.71 -4.50 1.56
N CYS A 46 11.43 -4.59 1.87
CA CYS A 46 10.89 -3.89 3.03
C CYS A 46 11.50 -4.39 4.33
N ARG A 47 11.79 -5.68 4.43
CA ARG A 47 12.48 -6.23 5.60
C ARG A 47 13.89 -5.69 5.73
N GLU A 48 14.59 -5.50 4.62
CA GLU A 48 15.92 -4.92 4.61
C GLU A 48 15.91 -3.44 5.00
N ILE A 49 14.89 -2.72 4.54
CA ILE A 49 14.75 -1.29 4.81
C ILE A 49 14.31 -1.04 6.26
N ALA A 50 13.39 -1.84 6.75
CA ALA A 50 12.85 -1.68 8.09
C ALA A 50 13.85 -2.10 9.16
N ASP A 51 13.87 -1.37 10.28
CA ASP A 51 14.66 -1.76 11.44
C ASP A 51 13.82 -2.71 12.29
N LEU A 52 13.94 -4.02 12.01
CA LEU A 52 13.12 -5.03 12.68
C LEU A 52 13.47 -5.20 14.15
N ASP A 53 14.62 -4.66 14.61
CA ASP A 53 14.97 -4.66 16.03
C ASP A 53 14.19 -3.61 16.80
N ARG A 54 13.67 -2.60 16.11
CA ARG A 54 12.97 -1.47 16.75
C ARG A 54 11.46 -1.52 16.60
N ILE A 55 10.94 -2.31 15.68
CA ILE A 55 9.49 -2.39 15.46
C ILE A 55 9.03 -3.83 15.62
N SER A 56 7.77 -3.99 16.03
CA SER A 56 7.17 -5.31 16.17
C SER A 56 6.86 -5.91 14.79
N LYS A 57 6.66 -7.23 14.77
CA LYS A 57 6.20 -7.90 13.54
C LYS A 57 4.86 -7.34 13.09
N LYS A 58 3.96 -7.04 14.02
CA LYS A 58 2.66 -6.46 13.71
C LYS A 58 2.79 -5.11 13.03
N GLU A 59 3.67 -4.24 13.55
CA GLU A 59 3.90 -2.93 12.95
C GLU A 59 4.50 -3.06 11.55
N PHE A 60 5.46 -3.96 11.38
CA PHE A 60 6.04 -4.20 10.06
C PHE A 60 4.99 -4.66 9.04
N LYS A 61 4.13 -5.60 9.43
CA LYS A 61 3.06 -6.10 8.55
C LYS A 61 2.13 -4.96 8.09
N ARG A 62 1.79 -4.06 9.01
CA ARG A 62 0.92 -2.91 8.71
C ARG A 62 1.59 -1.97 7.70
N ARG A 63 2.86 -1.66 7.89
CA ARG A 63 3.62 -0.81 6.96
C ARG A 63 3.75 -1.48 5.59
N PHE A 64 4.04 -2.75 5.57
CA PHE A 64 4.16 -3.50 4.32
C PHE A 64 2.84 -3.53 3.56
N MET A 65 1.72 -3.79 4.24
CA MET A 65 0.41 -3.76 3.61
C MET A 65 0.11 -2.40 3.00
N PHE A 66 0.44 -1.32 3.70
CA PHE A 66 0.26 0.04 3.16
C PHE A 66 1.02 0.20 1.84
N ILE A 67 2.29 -0.19 1.81
CA ILE A 67 3.13 -0.05 0.61
C ILE A 67 2.55 -0.86 -0.55
N VAL A 68 2.16 -2.11 -0.29
CA VAL A 68 1.60 -2.97 -1.34
C VAL A 68 0.29 -2.38 -1.88
N PHE A 69 -0.61 -1.96 -1.01
CA PHE A 69 -1.86 -1.36 -1.47
C PHE A 69 -1.61 -0.08 -2.24
N PHE A 70 -0.65 0.74 -1.81
CA PHE A 70 -0.36 1.97 -2.53
C PHE A 70 0.19 1.70 -3.93
N LEU A 71 1.01 0.66 -4.09
CA LEU A 71 1.57 0.30 -5.39
C LEU A 71 0.55 -0.38 -6.32
N TYR A 72 -0.33 -1.22 -5.78
CA TYR A 72 -1.23 -2.06 -6.58
C TYR A 72 -2.67 -1.57 -6.62
N SER A 73 -3.16 -0.95 -5.56
CA SER A 73 -4.57 -0.53 -5.44
C SER A 73 -4.68 0.72 -4.57
N PRO A 74 -4.11 1.85 -5.01
CA PRO A 74 -4.06 3.05 -4.17
C PRO A 74 -5.43 3.57 -3.71
N SER A 75 -6.49 3.35 -4.49
CA SER A 75 -7.83 3.78 -4.11
C SER A 75 -8.34 3.09 -2.83
N VAL A 76 -7.83 1.91 -2.52
CA VAL A 76 -8.20 1.19 -1.28
C VAL A 76 -7.84 2.02 -0.05
N LEU A 77 -6.70 2.70 -0.09
CA LEU A 77 -6.26 3.55 1.02
C LEU A 77 -7.13 4.80 1.17
N ALA A 78 -7.87 5.14 0.13
CA ALA A 78 -8.80 6.27 0.15
C ALA A 78 -10.24 5.84 0.52
N GLY A 79 -10.47 4.54 0.74
CA GLY A 79 -11.78 4.03 1.17
C GLY A 79 -12.50 3.14 0.18
N ASP A 80 -11.93 2.93 -1.02
CA ASP A 80 -12.53 1.99 -1.99
C ASP A 80 -12.40 0.58 -1.44
N LYS A 81 -13.45 -0.22 -1.59
CA LYS A 81 -13.47 -1.61 -1.13
C LYS A 81 -12.91 -2.60 -2.15
N ARG A 82 -12.71 -2.16 -3.39
CA ARG A 82 -12.24 -3.02 -4.47
C ARG A 82 -10.72 -3.06 -4.51
N THR A 83 -10.17 -4.26 -4.70
CA THR A 83 -8.73 -4.47 -4.86
C THR A 83 -8.47 -5.29 -6.12
N ILE A 84 -7.21 -5.34 -6.54
CA ILE A 84 -6.79 -6.25 -7.60
C ILE A 84 -7.07 -7.69 -7.17
N ASN A 85 -7.57 -8.49 -8.11
CA ASN A 85 -7.86 -9.89 -7.87
C ASN A 85 -6.62 -10.62 -7.37
N GLY A 86 -6.78 -11.36 -6.27
CA GLY A 86 -5.72 -12.19 -5.73
C GLY A 86 -4.76 -11.50 -4.75
N ILE A 87 -4.78 -10.17 -4.66
CA ILE A 87 -3.82 -9.46 -3.79
C ILE A 87 -3.98 -9.84 -2.32
N ARG A 88 -5.22 -10.01 -1.87
CA ARG A 88 -5.47 -10.38 -0.46
C ARG A 88 -4.97 -11.77 -0.14
N CYS A 89 -5.09 -12.70 -1.08
CA CYS A 89 -4.59 -14.07 -0.91
C CYS A 89 -3.07 -14.08 -0.82
N VAL A 90 -2.38 -13.35 -1.71
CA VAL A 90 -0.93 -13.28 -1.70
C VAL A 90 -0.43 -12.64 -0.41
N LEU A 91 -1.05 -11.55 0.04
CA LEU A 91 -0.67 -10.89 1.28
C LEU A 91 -0.90 -11.79 2.49
N ALA A 92 -2.03 -12.49 2.55
CA ALA A 92 -2.31 -13.41 3.66
C ALA A 92 -1.26 -14.51 3.74
N GLU A 93 -0.87 -15.06 2.60
CA GLU A 93 0.14 -16.11 2.55
C GLU A 93 1.50 -15.60 3.02
N ILE A 94 1.97 -14.48 2.46
CA ILE A 94 3.31 -13.97 2.77
C ILE A 94 3.43 -13.44 4.19
N LEU A 95 2.34 -12.91 4.75
CA LEU A 95 2.32 -12.37 6.11
C LEU A 95 1.86 -13.38 7.16
N ASP A 96 1.60 -14.61 6.72
CA ASP A 96 1.23 -15.73 7.61
C ASP A 96 -0.09 -15.50 8.34
N TYR A 97 -1.10 -15.06 7.61
CA TYR A 97 -2.48 -15.00 8.09
C TYR A 97 -3.27 -16.23 7.61
N HIS A 98 -4.27 -16.65 8.38
CA HIS A 98 -5.06 -17.84 8.07
C HIS A 98 -5.95 -17.68 6.84
N ALA A 99 -6.42 -16.45 6.56
CA ALA A 99 -7.36 -16.22 5.47
C ALA A 99 -7.22 -14.82 4.91
N PRO A 100 -7.61 -14.61 3.62
CA PRO A 100 -7.61 -13.28 3.02
C PRO A 100 -8.48 -12.26 3.77
N SER A 101 -9.50 -12.72 4.51
CA SER A 101 -10.34 -11.83 5.31
C SER A 101 -9.54 -11.06 6.37
N ALA A 102 -8.46 -11.65 6.89
CA ALA A 102 -7.59 -10.95 7.84
C ALA A 102 -6.98 -9.69 7.22
N ILE A 103 -6.63 -9.76 5.93
CA ILE A 103 -6.12 -8.59 5.20
C ILE A 103 -7.23 -7.55 5.07
N SER A 104 -8.43 -7.95 4.64
CA SER A 104 -9.56 -7.04 4.51
C SER A 104 -9.88 -6.34 5.82
N ASN A 105 -9.85 -7.08 6.92
CA ASN A 105 -10.14 -6.54 8.25
C ASN A 105 -9.07 -5.56 8.74
N SER A 106 -7.85 -5.66 8.22
CA SER A 106 -6.75 -4.77 8.58
C SER A 106 -6.79 -3.43 7.86
N ILE A 107 -7.45 -3.34 6.71
CA ILE A 107 -7.44 -2.13 5.88
C ILE A 107 -7.95 -0.89 6.62
N PRO A 108 -9.11 -0.91 7.29
CA PRO A 108 -9.57 0.30 8.00
C PRO A 108 -8.60 0.78 9.07
N SER A 109 -7.97 -0.15 9.75
CA SER A 109 -6.98 0.15 10.80
C SER A 109 -5.72 0.81 10.21
N ILE A 110 -5.26 0.33 9.05
CA ILE A 110 -4.09 0.89 8.36
C ILE A 110 -4.40 2.31 7.86
N ILE A 111 -5.60 2.52 7.34
CA ILE A 111 -6.05 3.85 6.91
C ILE A 111 -6.06 4.80 8.12
N ALA A 112 -6.58 4.33 9.25
CA ALA A 112 -6.62 5.13 10.48
C ALA A 112 -5.20 5.48 10.96
N ASP A 113 -4.25 4.55 10.88
CA ASP A 113 -2.86 4.81 11.22
C ASP A 113 -2.27 5.92 10.35
N TYR A 114 -2.52 5.85 9.04
CA TYR A 114 -2.03 6.87 8.12
C TYR A 114 -2.62 8.25 8.43
N LYS A 115 -3.92 8.30 8.75
CA LYS A 115 -4.59 9.57 9.03
C LYS A 115 -4.18 10.17 10.37
N ASN A 116 -3.96 9.33 11.39
CA ASN A 116 -3.87 9.81 12.77
C ASN A 116 -2.45 9.84 13.34
N TYR A 117 -1.50 9.13 12.73
CA TYR A 117 -0.15 9.01 13.29
C TYR A 117 0.91 9.49 12.31
N ALA A 118 1.54 10.63 12.66
CA ALA A 118 2.62 11.19 11.85
C ALA A 118 3.79 10.23 11.70
N ASP A 119 4.12 9.50 12.76
CA ASP A 119 5.22 8.52 12.71
C ASP A 119 4.97 7.44 11.65
N PHE A 120 3.73 6.99 11.54
CA PHE A 120 3.37 6.00 10.52
C PHE A 120 3.54 6.59 9.12
N ARG A 121 3.06 7.83 8.90
CA ARG A 121 3.19 8.49 7.60
C ARG A 121 4.66 8.66 7.20
N VAL A 122 5.50 9.09 8.14
CA VAL A 122 6.93 9.27 7.86
C VAL A 122 7.59 7.94 7.53
N ALA A 123 7.30 6.90 8.31
CA ALA A 123 7.88 5.58 8.11
C ALA A 123 7.50 4.97 6.76
N VAL A 124 6.21 5.03 6.39
CA VAL A 124 5.79 4.47 5.09
C VAL A 124 6.27 5.34 3.93
N GLY A 125 6.39 6.65 4.12
CA GLY A 125 6.95 7.54 3.10
C GLY A 125 8.42 7.21 2.80
N ASP A 126 9.22 7.00 3.83
CA ASP A 126 10.61 6.60 3.68
C ASP A 126 10.74 5.23 3.00
N MET A 127 9.96 4.27 3.48
CA MET A 127 9.96 2.92 2.91
C MET A 127 9.54 2.94 1.43
N TYR A 128 8.50 3.67 1.11
CA TYR A 128 8.01 3.81 -0.25
C TYR A 128 9.07 4.39 -1.18
N THR A 129 9.72 5.47 -0.75
CA THR A 129 10.78 6.11 -1.55
C THR A 129 11.90 5.12 -1.88
N ARG A 130 12.35 4.36 -0.88
CA ARG A 130 13.43 3.38 -1.08
C ARG A 130 13.00 2.23 -1.97
N VAL A 131 11.76 1.78 -1.84
CA VAL A 131 11.21 0.72 -2.69
C VAL A 131 11.13 1.21 -4.14
N LEU A 132 10.65 2.44 -4.37
CA LEU A 132 10.59 3.01 -5.71
C LEU A 132 11.97 3.07 -6.37
N GLU A 133 12.98 3.49 -5.63
CA GLU A 133 14.36 3.56 -6.13
C GLU A 133 14.83 2.19 -6.60
N ARG A 134 14.53 1.15 -5.84
CA ARG A 134 14.90 -0.23 -6.22
C ARG A 134 14.12 -0.71 -7.44
N LEU A 135 12.83 -0.41 -7.51
CA LEU A 135 12.00 -0.78 -8.66
C LEU A 135 12.49 -0.11 -9.94
N GLU A 136 12.83 1.17 -9.87
CA GLU A 136 13.40 1.91 -11.00
C GLU A 136 14.75 1.35 -11.39
N GLY A 137 15.62 1.08 -10.42
CA GLY A 137 16.95 0.54 -10.65
C GLY A 137 16.94 -0.84 -11.30
N GLN A 138 15.89 -1.62 -11.08
CA GLN A 138 15.72 -2.94 -11.69
C GLN A 138 14.94 -2.89 -13.01
N GLY A 139 14.51 -1.71 -13.42
CA GLY A 139 13.74 -1.57 -14.65
C GLY A 139 12.31 -2.08 -14.56
N ILE A 140 11.81 -2.33 -13.35
CA ILE A 140 10.44 -2.85 -13.14
C ILE A 140 9.43 -1.74 -13.37
N ILE A 141 9.75 -0.51 -12.98
CA ILE A 141 8.94 0.67 -13.28
C ILE A 141 9.82 1.70 -13.99
N VAL A 142 9.17 2.58 -14.73
CA VAL A 142 9.86 3.69 -15.39
C VAL A 142 9.95 4.84 -14.40
N GLY A 143 11.13 5.47 -14.34
CA GLY A 143 11.37 6.62 -13.47
C GLY A 143 10.42 7.77 -13.79
N ILE A 144 9.96 8.45 -12.76
CA ILE A 144 9.01 9.56 -12.88
C ILE A 144 9.72 10.87 -12.61
#